data_349fe737d411b0b823ecf0a4e25e544f
#
_entry.id   349fe737d411b0b823ecf0a4e25e544f
#
_cell.length_a   1.000
_cell.length_b   1.000
_cell.length_c   1.000
_cell.angle_alpha   90.00
_cell.angle_beta   90.00
_cell.angle_gamma   90.00
#
_symmetry.space_group_name_H-M   'P 1'
#
loop_
_entity.id
_entity.type
_entity.pdbx_description
1 polymer ?
#
loop_
_entity_poly.entity_id
_entity_poly.type
_entity_poly.pdbx_seq_one_letter_code
_entity_poly.pdbx_strand_id
1 'polypeptide(L)'
;EIPPPVEDIELLYDSVVVFISDNRLTQVIDLENITNGFVIRIRTDVLFEPGNPRPKDEYLYLLDEIADLLHSVSSDVRIEGHTDDAYSENIFEDIRLSVARATSVCTYLVDKGSIEPARFGVAGYGRHRPLLPNIDDENRAKNRRVEIIIKEKGPEDG
;
A
#
# COMPACT_ATOMS: atom_id res chain seq x y z
N GLU A 1 -11.69 -29.61 -17.20
CA GLU A 1 -11.74 -28.29 -16.55
C GLU A 1 -10.35 -27.92 -16.07
N ILE A 2 -9.80 -26.79 -16.52
CA ILE A 2 -8.48 -26.34 -16.12
C ILE A 2 -8.61 -25.75 -14.72
N PRO A 3 -7.87 -26.29 -13.72
CA PRO A 3 -7.91 -25.70 -12.39
C PRO A 3 -7.41 -24.25 -12.45
N PRO A 4 -7.95 -23.36 -11.62
CA PRO A 4 -7.44 -21.99 -11.58
C PRO A 4 -5.94 -22.01 -11.29
N PRO A 5 -5.18 -21.05 -11.85
CA PRO A 5 -3.74 -20.97 -11.57
C PRO A 5 -3.53 -20.86 -10.07
N VAL A 6 -2.60 -21.65 -9.56
CA VAL A 6 -2.18 -21.55 -8.17
C VAL A 6 -1.51 -20.19 -8.00
N GLU A 7 -2.03 -19.41 -7.08
CA GLU A 7 -1.42 -18.13 -6.75
C GLU A 7 0.01 -18.36 -6.27
N ASP A 8 0.95 -17.71 -6.91
CA ASP A 8 2.34 -17.74 -6.46
C ASP A 8 2.72 -16.38 -5.86
N ILE A 9 2.42 -16.24 -4.57
CA ILE A 9 2.75 -15.02 -3.81
C ILE A 9 4.26 -14.82 -3.75
N GLU A 10 5.07 -15.87 -3.76
CA GLU A 10 6.54 -15.74 -3.75
C GLU A 10 7.04 -15.15 -5.06
N LEU A 11 6.49 -15.59 -6.20
CA LEU A 11 6.84 -14.99 -7.49
C LEU A 11 6.39 -13.53 -7.57
N LEU A 12 5.24 -13.21 -7.02
CA LEU A 12 4.78 -11.82 -6.95
C LEU A 12 5.73 -10.98 -6.12
N TYR A 13 6.11 -11.46 -4.95
CA TYR A 13 7.08 -10.78 -4.07
C TYR A 13 8.40 -10.54 -4.80
N ASP A 14 8.94 -11.55 -5.47
CA ASP A 14 10.20 -11.44 -6.21
C ASP A 14 10.09 -10.40 -7.34
N SER A 15 8.96 -10.35 -8.02
CA SER A 15 8.72 -9.35 -9.07
C SER A 15 8.70 -7.93 -8.51
N VAL A 16 8.13 -7.74 -7.32
CA VAL A 16 8.13 -6.43 -6.63
C VAL A 16 9.55 -6.04 -6.22
N VAL A 17 10.33 -7.00 -5.70
CA VAL A 17 11.75 -6.75 -5.33
C VAL A 17 12.54 -6.25 -6.55
N VAL A 18 12.39 -6.91 -7.69
CA VAL A 18 13.09 -6.52 -8.94
C VAL A 18 12.66 -5.11 -9.37
N PHE A 19 11.37 -4.83 -9.35
CA PHE A 19 10.84 -3.52 -9.70
C PHE A 19 11.41 -2.41 -8.82
N ILE A 20 11.43 -2.62 -7.51
CA ILE A 20 11.97 -1.66 -6.54
C ILE A 20 13.45 -1.39 -6.81
N SER A 21 14.22 -2.45 -7.05
CA SER A 21 15.65 -2.35 -7.34
C SER A 21 15.92 -1.63 -8.66
N ASP A 22 15.23 -2.05 -9.73
CA ASP A 22 15.43 -1.49 -11.07
C ASP A 22 15.06 -0.01 -11.15
N ASN A 23 14.12 0.44 -10.34
CA ASN A 23 13.66 1.84 -10.31
C ASN A 23 14.28 2.66 -9.18
N ARG A 24 15.27 2.11 -8.46
CA ARG A 24 15.98 2.78 -7.37
C ARG A 24 15.06 3.28 -6.25
N LEU A 25 14.11 2.45 -5.86
CA LEU A 25 13.07 2.80 -4.89
C LEU A 25 13.32 2.23 -3.49
N THR A 26 14.50 1.64 -3.23
CA THR A 26 14.82 0.97 -1.97
C THR A 26 14.76 1.88 -0.74
N GLN A 27 14.90 3.20 -0.93
CA GLN A 27 14.82 4.17 0.17
C GLN A 27 13.39 4.60 0.50
N VAL A 28 12.43 4.30 -0.38
CA VAL A 28 11.06 4.82 -0.26
C VAL A 28 9.99 3.73 -0.21
N ILE A 29 10.36 2.52 -0.57
CA ILE A 29 9.46 1.35 -0.53
C ILE A 29 10.14 0.24 0.25
N ASP A 30 9.47 -0.23 1.29
CA ASP A 30 9.88 -1.38 2.09
C ASP A 30 8.93 -2.54 1.84
N LEU A 31 9.47 -3.76 1.91
CA LEU A 31 8.70 -4.99 1.83
C LEU A 31 8.84 -5.77 3.14
N GLU A 32 7.75 -6.36 3.58
CA GLU A 32 7.75 -7.23 4.75
C GLU A 32 6.94 -8.49 4.45
N ASN A 33 7.53 -9.66 4.70
CA ASN A 33 6.82 -10.92 4.63
C ASN A 33 5.93 -11.08 5.88
N ILE A 34 4.70 -11.50 5.67
CA ILE A 34 3.74 -11.84 6.71
C ILE A 34 3.20 -13.24 6.44
N THR A 35 2.39 -13.78 7.36
CA THR A 35 1.75 -15.07 7.15
C THR A 35 0.83 -15.02 5.92
N ASN A 36 1.09 -15.89 4.95
CA ASN A 36 0.32 -16.03 3.69
C ASN A 36 0.33 -14.80 2.81
N GLY A 37 1.36 -13.97 2.88
CA GLY A 37 1.43 -12.79 2.03
C GLY A 37 2.59 -11.87 2.34
N PHE A 38 2.47 -10.62 1.92
CA PHE A 38 3.47 -9.59 2.20
C PHE A 38 2.85 -8.20 2.17
N VAL A 39 3.60 -7.24 2.70
CA VAL A 39 3.21 -5.83 2.76
C VAL A 39 4.17 -5.01 1.90
N ILE A 40 3.62 -4.14 1.06
CA ILE A 40 4.36 -3.09 0.35
C ILE A 40 4.12 -1.80 1.12
N ARG A 41 5.17 -1.21 1.71
CA ARG A 41 5.09 0.07 2.41
C ARG A 41 5.68 1.17 1.55
N ILE A 42 4.87 2.16 1.24
CA ILE A 42 5.30 3.29 0.42
C ILE A 42 5.24 4.54 1.29
N ARG A 43 6.36 5.28 1.36
CA ARG A 43 6.37 6.55 2.09
C ARG A 43 5.44 7.55 1.44
N THR A 44 4.60 8.21 2.24
CA THR A 44 3.66 9.21 1.72
C THR A 44 4.36 10.43 1.13
N ASP A 45 5.57 10.76 1.59
CA ASP A 45 6.36 11.86 1.03
C ASP A 45 6.67 11.65 -0.46
N VAL A 46 6.70 10.40 -0.91
CA VAL A 46 6.90 10.04 -2.32
C VAL A 46 5.61 10.21 -3.11
N LEU A 47 4.52 9.62 -2.62
CA LEU A 47 3.26 9.56 -3.37
C LEU A 47 2.44 10.85 -3.32
N PHE A 48 2.56 11.64 -2.24
CA PHE A 48 1.65 12.76 -1.98
C PHE A 48 2.39 14.03 -1.59
N GLU A 49 1.84 15.18 -1.99
CA GLU A 49 2.23 16.44 -1.40
C GLU A 49 1.72 16.51 0.06
N PRO A 50 2.38 17.31 0.94
CA PRO A 50 1.92 17.45 2.32
C PRO A 50 0.43 17.81 2.40
N GLY A 51 -0.31 17.05 3.20
CA GLY A 51 -1.74 17.28 3.41
C GLY A 51 -2.65 16.97 2.23
N ASN A 52 -2.13 16.55 1.09
CA ASN A 52 -2.91 16.28 -0.10
C ASN A 52 -3.22 14.77 -0.21
N PRO A 53 -4.48 14.38 -0.40
CA PRO A 53 -4.83 12.98 -0.59
C PRO A 53 -4.71 12.48 -2.03
N ARG A 54 -4.37 13.35 -2.98
CA ARG A 54 -4.22 12.95 -4.39
C ARG A 54 -2.77 12.53 -4.66
N PRO A 55 -2.53 11.33 -5.25
CA PRO A 55 -1.19 10.91 -5.62
C PRO A 55 -0.56 11.86 -6.65
N LYS A 56 0.74 12.08 -6.53
CA LYS A 56 1.52 12.86 -7.50
C LYS A 56 1.56 12.15 -8.84
N ASP A 57 1.35 12.87 -9.93
CA ASP A 57 1.37 12.31 -11.29
C ASP A 57 2.69 11.60 -11.60
N GLU A 58 3.81 12.16 -11.15
CA GLU A 58 5.16 11.63 -11.41
C GLU A 58 5.42 10.26 -10.78
N TYR A 59 4.61 9.83 -9.81
CA TYR A 59 4.74 8.54 -9.14
C TYR A 59 3.61 7.57 -9.46
N LEU A 60 2.68 7.92 -10.35
CA LEU A 60 1.60 7.02 -10.74
C LEU A 60 2.12 5.73 -11.38
N TYR A 61 3.32 5.74 -11.97
CA TYR A 61 3.93 4.54 -12.53
C TYR A 61 4.13 3.44 -11.48
N LEU A 62 4.31 3.80 -10.20
CA LEU A 62 4.39 2.82 -9.10
C LEU A 62 3.07 2.07 -8.95
N LEU A 63 1.97 2.80 -8.99
CA LEU A 63 0.64 2.23 -8.86
C LEU A 63 0.27 1.42 -10.10
N ASP A 64 0.69 1.86 -11.29
CA ASP A 64 0.49 1.12 -12.54
C ASP A 64 1.17 -0.23 -12.48
N GLU A 65 2.42 -0.29 -12.01
CA GLU A 65 3.16 -1.55 -11.86
C GLU A 65 2.51 -2.46 -10.83
N ILE A 66 2.09 -1.91 -9.69
CA ILE A 66 1.39 -2.70 -8.68
C ILE A 66 0.10 -3.28 -9.25
N ALA A 67 -0.66 -2.51 -10.02
CA ALA A 67 -1.86 -2.99 -10.69
C ALA A 67 -1.55 -4.14 -11.64
N ASP A 68 -0.52 -4.00 -12.48
CA ASP A 68 -0.11 -5.04 -13.41
C ASP A 68 0.26 -6.34 -12.68
N LEU A 69 0.98 -6.22 -11.58
CA LEU A 69 1.35 -7.38 -10.76
C LEU A 69 0.14 -8.01 -10.07
N LEU A 70 -0.81 -7.21 -9.62
CA LEU A 70 -2.04 -7.71 -8.99
C LEU A 70 -2.94 -8.48 -9.95
N HIS A 71 -2.83 -8.25 -11.27
CA HIS A 71 -3.55 -9.04 -12.27
C HIS A 71 -3.06 -10.49 -12.33
N SER A 72 -1.83 -10.77 -11.92
CA SER A 72 -1.26 -12.11 -11.98
C SER A 72 -1.72 -13.02 -10.82
N VAL A 73 -2.38 -12.45 -9.83
CA VAL A 73 -2.87 -13.16 -8.64
C VAL A 73 -4.33 -12.79 -8.38
N SER A 74 -5.02 -13.58 -7.55
CA SER A 74 -6.41 -13.31 -7.14
C SER A 74 -6.53 -12.92 -5.66
N SER A 75 -5.41 -12.68 -5.01
CA SER A 75 -5.34 -12.31 -3.59
C SER A 75 -6.22 -11.13 -3.24
N ASP A 76 -6.72 -11.12 -2.01
CA ASP A 76 -7.32 -9.92 -1.44
C ASP A 76 -6.24 -8.90 -1.12
N VAL A 77 -6.61 -7.63 -1.23
CA VAL A 77 -5.69 -6.50 -1.04
C VAL A 77 -6.30 -5.56 -0.02
N ARG A 78 -5.56 -5.27 1.04
CA ARG A 78 -5.96 -4.25 2.02
C ARG A 78 -5.02 -3.06 1.89
N ILE A 79 -5.57 -1.87 1.79
CA ILE A 79 -4.79 -0.63 1.72
C ILE A 79 -5.01 0.15 3.00
N GLU A 80 -3.92 0.47 3.69
CA GLU A 80 -3.95 1.21 4.95
C GLU A 80 -3.16 2.50 4.84
N GLY A 81 -3.75 3.58 5.35
CA GLY A 81 -3.07 4.86 5.47
C GLY A 81 -2.67 5.14 6.91
N HIS A 82 -1.49 5.75 7.07
CA HIS A 82 -0.92 6.10 8.37
C HIS A 82 -0.24 7.46 8.31
N THR A 83 -0.36 8.23 9.39
CA THR A 83 0.32 9.52 9.56
C THR A 83 1.34 9.43 10.70
N ASP A 84 2.16 10.47 10.83
CA ASP A 84 2.93 10.67 12.06
C ASP A 84 2.06 11.45 13.08
N ASP A 85 2.65 11.91 14.18
CA ASP A 85 1.98 12.67 15.22
C ASP A 85 2.08 14.20 15.04
N ALA A 86 2.69 14.66 13.96
CA ALA A 86 2.96 16.07 13.72
C ALA A 86 2.06 16.73 12.68
N TYR A 87 1.23 15.95 11.94
CA TYR A 87 0.38 16.48 10.88
C TYR A 87 -0.67 17.44 11.40
N SER A 88 -1.33 17.11 12.51
CA SER A 88 -2.42 17.89 13.08
C SER A 88 -2.47 17.67 14.58
N GLU A 89 -3.03 18.64 15.32
CA GLU A 89 -3.37 18.47 16.73
C GLU A 89 -4.69 17.71 16.92
N ASN A 90 -5.46 17.54 15.83
CA ASN A 90 -6.74 16.86 15.82
C ASN A 90 -6.59 15.44 15.25
N ILE A 91 -6.82 14.43 16.11
CA ILE A 91 -6.71 13.02 15.71
C ILE A 91 -7.69 12.64 14.59
N PHE A 92 -8.84 13.30 14.49
CA PHE A 92 -9.82 13.04 13.43
C PHE A 92 -9.33 13.53 12.07
N GLU A 93 -8.55 14.61 12.03
CA GLU A 93 -7.91 15.07 10.79
C GLU A 93 -6.85 14.10 10.31
N ASP A 94 -6.06 13.54 11.23
CA ASP A 94 -5.07 12.49 10.89
C ASP A 94 -5.77 11.28 10.28
N ILE A 95 -6.85 10.83 10.89
CA ILE A 95 -7.62 9.67 10.39
C ILE A 95 -8.21 9.98 9.02
N ARG A 96 -8.85 11.15 8.85
CA ARG A 96 -9.41 11.55 7.54
C ARG A 96 -8.38 11.56 6.44
N LEU A 97 -7.22 12.15 6.68
CA LEU A 97 -6.15 12.17 5.67
C LEU A 97 -5.68 10.77 5.34
N SER A 98 -5.48 9.92 6.35
CA SER A 98 -5.02 8.56 6.13
C SER A 98 -6.06 7.72 5.35
N VAL A 99 -7.35 7.85 5.67
CA VAL A 99 -8.43 7.21 4.92
C VAL A 99 -8.48 7.73 3.48
N ALA A 100 -8.40 9.04 3.29
CA ALA A 100 -8.47 9.66 1.96
C ALA A 100 -7.32 9.20 1.07
N ARG A 101 -6.10 9.10 1.61
CA ARG A 101 -4.94 8.62 0.87
C ARG A 101 -5.05 7.16 0.50
N ALA A 102 -5.46 6.30 1.44
CA ALA A 102 -5.68 4.89 1.16
C ALA A 102 -6.79 4.70 0.11
N THR A 103 -7.87 5.47 0.21
CA THR A 103 -8.97 5.45 -0.76
C THR A 103 -8.50 5.87 -2.15
N SER A 104 -7.65 6.90 -2.24
CA SER A 104 -7.12 7.36 -3.54
C SER A 104 -6.27 6.29 -4.22
N VAL A 105 -5.44 5.59 -3.47
CA VAL A 105 -4.65 4.46 -4.00
C VAL A 105 -5.59 3.36 -4.49
N CYS A 106 -6.57 2.97 -3.69
CA CYS A 106 -7.56 1.96 -4.05
C CYS A 106 -8.31 2.35 -5.34
N THR A 107 -8.81 3.57 -5.40
CA THR A 107 -9.55 4.08 -6.57
C THR A 107 -8.70 4.02 -7.83
N TYR A 108 -7.43 4.41 -7.73
CA TYR A 108 -6.53 4.34 -8.86
C TYR A 108 -6.32 2.91 -9.37
N LEU A 109 -6.09 1.97 -8.45
CA LEU A 109 -5.90 0.56 -8.82
C LEU A 109 -7.15 -0.06 -9.44
N VAL A 110 -8.34 0.31 -8.96
CA VAL A 110 -9.61 -0.15 -9.51
C VAL A 110 -9.87 0.46 -10.88
N ASP A 111 -9.81 1.80 -11.00
CA ASP A 111 -10.22 2.50 -12.20
C ASP A 111 -9.18 2.41 -13.33
N LYS A 112 -7.94 2.74 -13.04
CA LYS A 112 -6.86 2.74 -14.04
C LYS A 112 -6.20 1.37 -14.18
N GLY A 113 -6.10 0.65 -13.09
CA GLY A 113 -5.52 -0.70 -13.09
C GLY A 113 -6.49 -1.79 -13.52
N SER A 114 -7.79 -1.50 -13.60
CA SER A 114 -8.84 -2.48 -13.96
C SER A 114 -8.86 -3.70 -13.04
N ILE A 115 -8.66 -3.47 -11.74
CA ILE A 115 -8.69 -4.51 -10.72
C ILE A 115 -10.12 -4.62 -10.16
N GLU A 116 -10.56 -5.85 -9.90
CA GLU A 116 -11.89 -6.10 -9.34
C GLU A 116 -12.05 -5.43 -7.97
N PRO A 117 -13.05 -4.53 -7.81
CA PRO A 117 -13.24 -3.80 -6.54
C PRO A 117 -13.46 -4.71 -5.33
N ALA A 118 -14.08 -5.86 -5.52
CA ALA A 118 -14.38 -6.80 -4.43
C ALA A 118 -13.13 -7.35 -3.72
N ARG A 119 -11.96 -7.22 -4.35
CA ARG A 119 -10.68 -7.65 -3.77
C ARG A 119 -10.14 -6.70 -2.71
N PHE A 120 -10.66 -5.47 -2.65
CA PHE A 120 -10.06 -4.40 -1.84
C PHE A 120 -10.79 -4.13 -0.54
N GLY A 121 -10.00 -3.91 0.53
CA GLY A 121 -10.44 -3.25 1.74
C GLY A 121 -9.56 -2.02 1.98
N VAL A 122 -10.13 -0.99 2.58
CA VAL A 122 -9.43 0.28 2.85
C VAL A 122 -9.60 0.64 4.32
N ALA A 123 -8.52 1.11 4.93
CA ALA A 123 -8.56 1.62 6.30
C ALA A 123 -7.58 2.79 6.47
N GLY A 124 -7.87 3.66 7.44
CA GLY A 124 -6.96 4.72 7.85
C GLY A 124 -6.87 4.76 9.36
N TYR A 125 -5.66 4.77 9.89
CA TYR A 125 -5.40 4.72 11.33
C TYR A 125 -4.84 6.03 11.90
N GLY A 126 -4.59 7.02 11.05
CA GLY A 126 -3.94 8.24 11.50
C GLY A 126 -2.60 7.92 12.16
N ARG A 127 -2.37 8.53 13.33
CA ARG A 127 -1.13 8.35 14.11
C ARG A 127 -1.12 7.10 15.00
N HIS A 128 -2.22 6.35 15.04
CA HIS A 128 -2.45 5.37 16.12
C HIS A 128 -1.77 4.02 15.94
N ARG A 129 -1.14 3.77 14.80
CA ARG A 129 -0.37 2.54 14.53
C ARG A 129 1.02 2.84 13.98
N PRO A 130 1.88 3.51 14.75
CA PRO A 130 3.22 3.84 14.28
C PRO A 130 4.07 2.57 14.14
N LEU A 131 4.97 2.56 13.14
CA LEU A 131 6.00 1.54 13.01
C LEU A 131 7.11 1.75 14.03
N LEU A 132 7.44 3.00 14.29
CA LEU A 132 8.52 3.43 15.17
C LEU A 132 8.01 4.54 16.09
N PRO A 133 8.63 4.72 17.27
CA PRO A 133 8.28 5.86 18.13
C PRO A 133 8.46 7.19 17.39
N ASN A 134 7.52 8.13 17.53
CA ASN A 134 7.57 9.45 16.92
C ASN A 134 8.50 10.40 17.70
N ILE A 135 9.79 10.04 17.81
CA ILE A 135 10.77 10.77 18.62
C ILE A 135 11.69 11.68 17.79
N ASP A 136 11.76 11.47 16.50
CA ASP A 136 12.58 12.27 15.58
C ASP A 136 11.96 12.27 14.16
N ASP A 137 12.51 13.11 13.28
CA ASP A 137 11.97 13.28 11.93
C ASP A 137 12.17 12.04 11.06
N GLU A 138 13.24 11.28 11.28
CA GLU A 138 13.47 10.04 10.53
C GLU A 138 12.39 8.99 10.84
N ASN A 139 12.09 8.80 12.13
CA ASN A 139 11.03 7.88 12.56
C ASN A 139 9.66 8.34 12.06
N ARG A 140 9.38 9.67 12.16
CA ARG A 140 8.13 10.24 11.66
C ARG A 140 7.97 10.00 10.16
N ALA A 141 9.04 10.16 9.38
CA ALA A 141 9.01 9.92 7.94
C ALA A 141 8.65 8.48 7.59
N LYS A 142 9.12 7.51 8.37
CA LYS A 142 8.78 6.10 8.20
C LYS A 142 7.35 5.78 8.62
N ASN A 143 6.82 6.51 9.60
CA ASN A 143 5.43 6.35 10.04
C ASN A 143 4.43 6.88 9.01
N ARG A 144 4.80 7.92 8.24
CA ARG A 144 3.98 8.48 7.15
C ARG A 144 4.03 7.54 5.95
N ARG A 145 3.07 6.63 5.88
CA ARG A 145 3.09 5.57 4.86
C ARG A 145 1.70 5.14 4.42
N VAL A 146 1.64 4.57 3.23
CA VAL A 146 0.53 3.73 2.79
C VAL A 146 1.05 2.30 2.74
N GLU A 147 0.30 1.38 3.30
CA GLU A 147 0.61 -0.06 3.26
C GLU A 147 -0.36 -0.74 2.31
N ILE A 148 0.19 -1.50 1.38
CA ILE A 148 -0.58 -2.37 0.50
C ILE A 148 -0.31 -3.80 0.96
N ILE A 149 -1.30 -4.43 1.57
CA ILE A 149 -1.20 -5.73 2.20
C ILE A 149 -1.85 -6.76 1.27
N ILE A 150 -1.05 -7.69 0.77
CA ILE A 150 -1.47 -8.71 -0.19
C ILE A 150 -1.43 -10.06 0.53
N LYS A 151 -2.59 -10.72 0.61
CA LYS A 151 -2.72 -12.03 1.26
C LYS A 151 -3.39 -13.02 0.33
N GLU A 152 -2.89 -14.26 0.36
CA GLU A 152 -3.60 -15.38 -0.26
C GLU A 152 -4.99 -15.51 0.35
N LYS A 153 -5.97 -15.83 -0.48
CA LYS A 153 -7.29 -16.19 0.01
C LYS A 153 -7.22 -17.48 0.80
N GLY A 154 -7.79 -17.48 1.99
CA GLY A 154 -7.93 -18.68 2.78
C GLY A 154 -8.91 -19.67 2.14
N PRO A 155 -8.86 -20.95 2.53
CA PRO A 155 -9.76 -21.97 1.96
C PRO A 155 -11.25 -21.73 2.27
N GLU A 156 -11.57 -20.85 3.22
CA GLU A 156 -12.94 -20.50 3.61
C GLU A 156 -13.50 -19.30 2.85
N ASP A 157 -12.68 -18.61 2.05
CA ASP A 157 -13.03 -17.40 1.34
C ASP A 157 -13.51 -17.67 -0.10
N GLY A 158 -13.75 -18.92 -0.38
CA GLY A 158 -14.18 -19.40 -1.71
C GLY A 158 -15.64 -19.12 -2.05
#